data_da706897654341e4ef4901a7b00fa374
#
_entry.id   da706897654341e4ef4901a7b00fa374
#
_cell.length_a   1.000
_cell.length_b   1.000
_cell.length_c   1.000
_cell.angle_alpha   90.00
_cell.angle_beta   90.00
_cell.angle_gamma   90.00
#
_symmetry.space_group_name_H-M   'P 1'
#
loop_
_entity.id
_entity.type
_entity.pdbx_description
1 polymer ?
#
loop_
_entity_poly.entity_id
_entity_poly.type
_entity_poly.pdbx_seq_one_letter_code
_entity_poly.pdbx_strand_id
1 'polypeptide(L)'
;MFASILTVCDGNICRSPTAAALLRQQLPDRRIGSAGLVALVDHDMAPLAREVALAQGIDAGPHSARRLDSALCRDHDLILVMEQRQRDELMRRYPTSSGKVFLLSHWNGGKDIPDPWQRDREVYQAVFKLLQQACEAWLPKLA
;
A
#
# COMPACT_ATOMS: atom_id res chain seq x y z
N MET A 1 -1.27 -17.29 -9.08
CA MET A 1 -0.03 -16.52 -8.92
C MET A 1 -0.30 -15.04 -9.15
N PHE A 2 0.28 -14.19 -8.34
CA PHE A 2 0.03 -12.75 -8.38
C PHE A 2 1.18 -12.03 -9.08
N ALA A 3 1.06 -11.85 -10.39
CA ALA A 3 2.08 -11.19 -11.19
C ALA A 3 2.06 -9.66 -11.01
N SER A 4 0.92 -9.10 -10.62
CA SER A 4 0.75 -7.66 -10.43
C SER A 4 0.00 -7.38 -9.13
N ILE A 5 0.54 -6.46 -8.33
CA ILE A 5 0.02 -6.13 -7.00
C ILE A 5 -0.13 -4.61 -6.91
N LEU A 6 -1.29 -4.17 -6.43
CA LEU A 6 -1.57 -2.75 -6.21
C LEU A 6 -1.82 -2.52 -4.72
N THR A 7 -1.07 -1.61 -4.12
CA THR A 7 -1.33 -1.19 -2.74
C THR A 7 -2.13 0.10 -2.76
N VAL A 8 -3.12 0.21 -1.89
CA VAL A 8 -4.07 1.33 -1.88
C VAL A 8 -4.22 1.88 -0.47
N CYS A 9 -4.16 3.20 -0.35
CA CYS A 9 -4.54 3.92 0.87
C CYS A 9 -5.41 5.12 0.48
N ASP A 10 -5.58 6.09 1.36
CA ASP A 10 -6.40 7.25 1.01
C ASP A 10 -5.67 8.20 0.06
N GLY A 11 -4.59 8.84 0.53
CA GLY A 11 -3.91 9.91 -0.20
C GLY A 11 -2.86 9.47 -1.19
N ASN A 12 -2.42 8.22 -1.10
CA ASN A 12 -1.32 7.66 -1.91
C ASN A 12 0.01 8.41 -1.70
N ILE A 13 0.26 8.92 -0.49
CA ILE A 13 1.52 9.61 -0.17
C ILE A 13 2.27 9.04 1.04
N CYS A 14 1.64 8.19 1.85
CA CYS A 14 2.26 7.62 3.05
C CYS A 14 2.29 6.10 3.00
N ARG A 15 1.17 5.45 3.31
CA ARG A 15 1.11 4.00 3.51
C ARG A 15 1.30 3.20 2.23
N SER A 16 0.54 3.50 1.20
CA SER A 16 0.57 2.69 -0.03
C SER A 16 1.90 2.78 -0.79
N PRO A 17 2.54 3.96 -0.94
CA PRO A 17 3.84 3.98 -1.62
C PRO A 17 4.93 3.28 -0.79
N THR A 18 4.85 3.34 0.53
CA THR A 18 5.79 2.61 1.39
C THR A 18 5.61 1.10 1.26
N ALA A 19 4.37 0.63 1.31
CA ALA A 19 4.07 -0.80 1.14
C ALA A 19 4.52 -1.30 -0.24
N ALA A 20 4.28 -0.53 -1.29
CA ALA A 20 4.72 -0.88 -2.64
C ALA A 20 6.24 -1.01 -2.70
N ALA A 21 6.97 -0.07 -2.08
CA ALA A 21 8.44 -0.11 -2.05
C ALA A 21 8.97 -1.34 -1.30
N LEU A 22 8.34 -1.68 -0.16
CA LEU A 22 8.69 -2.87 0.61
C LEU A 22 8.50 -4.14 -0.22
N LEU A 23 7.38 -4.25 -0.91
CA LEU A 23 7.08 -5.42 -1.75
C LEU A 23 8.02 -5.48 -2.96
N ARG A 24 8.32 -4.36 -3.60
CA ARG A 24 9.23 -4.33 -4.76
C ARG A 24 10.62 -4.83 -4.40
N GLN A 25 11.11 -4.49 -3.21
CA GLN A 25 12.43 -4.93 -2.76
C GLN A 25 12.50 -6.45 -2.66
N GLN A 26 11.41 -7.08 -2.20
CA GLN A 26 11.36 -8.53 -2.01
C GLN A 26 10.89 -9.30 -3.25
N LEU A 27 10.20 -8.65 -4.16
CA LEU A 27 9.58 -9.26 -5.33
C LEU A 27 9.96 -8.47 -6.59
N PRO A 28 11.25 -8.43 -6.97
CA PRO A 28 11.71 -7.57 -8.07
C PRO A 28 11.12 -7.93 -9.43
N ASP A 29 10.63 -9.16 -9.60
CA ASP A 29 10.07 -9.63 -10.87
C ASP A 29 8.58 -9.37 -11.00
N ARG A 30 7.94 -8.79 -9.98
CA ARG A 30 6.51 -8.50 -10.01
C ARG A 30 6.25 -7.04 -10.37
N ARG A 31 5.12 -6.79 -11.01
CA ARG A 31 4.65 -5.42 -11.26
C ARG A 31 3.89 -4.95 -10.03
N ILE A 32 4.46 -4.00 -9.31
CA ILE A 32 3.90 -3.51 -8.06
C ILE A 32 3.73 -2.01 -8.14
N GLY A 33 2.50 -1.54 -7.94
CA GLY A 33 2.15 -0.13 -7.96
C GLY A 33 1.34 0.27 -6.74
N SER A 34 1.00 1.54 -6.68
CA SER A 34 0.15 2.08 -5.61
C SER A 34 -0.81 3.13 -6.16
N ALA A 35 -1.91 3.35 -5.43
CA ALA A 35 -2.91 4.35 -5.78
C ALA A 35 -3.66 4.78 -4.52
N GLY A 36 -4.51 5.79 -4.62
CA GLY A 36 -5.30 6.29 -3.51
C GLY A 36 -6.78 6.41 -3.82
N LEU A 37 -7.61 6.17 -2.81
CA LEU A 37 -9.07 6.34 -2.93
C LEU A 37 -9.43 7.82 -3.09
N VAL A 38 -8.71 8.69 -2.39
CA VAL A 38 -8.85 10.16 -2.45
C VAL A 38 -7.45 10.76 -2.61
N ALA A 39 -6.74 10.32 -3.64
CA ALA A 39 -5.33 10.64 -3.84
C ALA A 39 -5.07 12.14 -3.90
N LEU A 40 -3.93 12.54 -3.31
CA LEU A 40 -3.36 13.87 -3.53
C LEU A 40 -2.56 13.82 -4.83
N VAL A 41 -3.29 13.86 -5.94
CA VAL A 41 -2.75 13.61 -7.29
C VAL A 41 -1.52 14.48 -7.56
N ASP A 42 -0.50 13.85 -8.14
CA ASP A 42 0.80 14.43 -8.52
C ASP A 42 1.71 14.82 -7.36
N HIS A 43 1.28 14.63 -6.10
CA HIS A 43 2.15 14.85 -4.95
C HIS A 43 3.17 13.73 -4.79
N ASP A 44 4.37 14.09 -4.34
CA ASP A 44 5.36 13.11 -3.92
C ASP A 44 4.96 12.49 -2.58
N MET A 45 5.68 11.48 -2.15
CA MET A 45 5.53 10.91 -0.81
C MET A 45 5.67 11.99 0.25
N ALA A 46 4.93 11.85 1.34
CA ALA A 46 5.14 12.68 2.52
C ALA A 46 6.62 12.58 2.93
N PRO A 47 7.30 13.70 3.23
CA PRO A 47 8.73 13.67 3.53
C PRO A 47 9.11 12.70 4.65
N LEU A 48 8.34 12.68 5.75
CA LEU A 48 8.60 11.75 6.85
C LEU A 48 8.43 10.30 6.45
N ALA A 49 7.47 9.99 5.57
CA ALA A 49 7.31 8.62 5.08
C ALA A 49 8.56 8.18 4.31
N ARG A 50 9.07 9.03 3.43
CA ARG A 50 10.28 8.76 2.65
C ARG A 50 11.51 8.61 3.54
N GLU A 51 11.68 9.55 4.49
CA GLU A 51 12.84 9.55 5.40
C GLU A 51 12.87 8.31 6.29
N VAL A 52 11.73 7.95 6.86
CA VAL A 52 11.64 6.77 7.74
C VAL A 52 11.94 5.50 6.95
N ALA A 53 11.40 5.38 5.73
CA ALA A 53 11.70 4.23 4.87
C ALA A 53 13.18 4.15 4.53
N LEU A 54 13.80 5.28 4.12
CA LEU A 54 15.22 5.32 3.79
C LEU A 54 16.09 4.93 4.98
N ALA A 55 15.74 5.36 6.19
CA ALA A 55 16.48 4.98 7.40
C ALA A 55 16.46 3.47 7.66
N GLN A 56 15.48 2.76 7.10
CA GLN A 56 15.37 1.31 7.19
C GLN A 56 15.85 0.60 5.91
N GLY A 57 16.55 1.31 5.04
CA GLY A 57 17.11 0.74 3.83
C GLY A 57 16.12 0.58 2.67
N ILE A 58 14.98 1.24 2.75
CA ILE A 58 13.94 1.16 1.71
C ILE A 58 13.92 2.46 0.92
N ASP A 59 14.39 2.40 -0.31
CA ASP A 59 14.32 3.54 -1.24
C ASP A 59 13.08 3.39 -2.12
N ALA A 60 12.10 4.26 -1.90
CA ALA A 60 10.86 4.23 -2.67
C ALA A 60 11.05 4.74 -4.11
N GLY A 61 12.13 5.44 -4.39
CA GLY A 61 12.35 6.05 -5.70
C GLY A 61 11.38 7.20 -5.97
N PRO A 62 11.30 7.65 -7.24
CA PRO A 62 10.36 8.69 -7.61
C PRO A 62 8.92 8.24 -7.37
N HIS A 63 8.07 9.14 -6.88
CA HIS A 63 6.67 8.85 -6.62
C HIS A 63 5.79 10.03 -7.01
N SER A 64 4.70 9.74 -7.69
CA SER A 64 3.65 10.70 -8.00
C SER A 64 2.32 10.05 -7.64
N ALA A 65 1.62 10.61 -6.67
CA ALA A 65 0.35 10.07 -6.21
C ALA A 65 -0.67 10.05 -7.33
N ARG A 66 -1.43 8.96 -7.43
CA ARG A 66 -2.47 8.79 -8.45
C ARG A 66 -3.75 8.22 -7.87
N ARG A 67 -4.84 8.58 -8.50
CA ARG A 67 -6.17 8.14 -8.09
C ARG A 67 -6.45 6.72 -8.57
N LEU A 68 -7.04 5.91 -7.72
CA LEU A 68 -7.55 4.60 -8.08
C LEU A 68 -8.70 4.75 -9.10
N ASP A 69 -8.69 3.90 -10.11
CA ASP A 69 -9.75 3.83 -11.11
C ASP A 69 -10.03 2.38 -11.50
N SER A 70 -11.05 2.17 -12.34
CA SER A 70 -11.44 0.82 -12.75
C SER A 70 -10.36 0.11 -13.56
N ALA A 71 -9.58 0.84 -14.36
CA ALA A 71 -8.49 0.27 -15.15
C ALA A 71 -7.40 -0.31 -14.25
N LEU A 72 -7.00 0.45 -13.21
CA LEU A 72 -6.01 -0.03 -12.24
C LEU A 72 -6.51 -1.28 -11.53
N CYS A 73 -7.79 -1.32 -11.17
CA CYS A 73 -8.36 -2.51 -10.53
C CYS A 73 -8.33 -3.72 -11.47
N ARG A 74 -8.67 -3.54 -12.75
CA ARG A 74 -8.63 -4.63 -13.72
C ARG A 74 -7.22 -5.15 -13.96
N ASP A 75 -6.24 -4.25 -14.00
CA ASP A 75 -4.89 -4.55 -14.44
C ASP A 75 -4.02 -5.21 -13.36
N HIS A 76 -4.53 -5.36 -12.15
CA HIS A 76 -3.78 -5.96 -11.05
C HIS A 76 -4.46 -7.23 -10.53
N ASP A 77 -3.66 -8.25 -10.26
CA ASP A 77 -4.14 -9.54 -9.76
C ASP A 77 -4.53 -9.51 -8.29
N LEU A 78 -3.90 -8.62 -7.53
CA LEU A 78 -4.12 -8.51 -6.09
C LEU A 78 -4.12 -7.03 -5.70
N ILE A 79 -5.09 -6.64 -4.87
CA ILE A 79 -5.22 -5.27 -4.36
C ILE A 79 -5.18 -5.32 -2.84
N LEU A 80 -4.23 -4.61 -2.24
CA LEU A 80 -3.99 -4.60 -0.81
C LEU A 80 -4.28 -3.22 -0.24
N VAL A 81 -5.23 -3.16 0.70
CA VAL A 81 -5.66 -1.92 1.35
C VAL A 81 -5.22 -1.90 2.81
N MET A 82 -5.23 -0.74 3.44
CA MET A 82 -4.68 -0.54 4.78
C MET A 82 -5.73 -0.66 5.88
N GLU A 83 -7.00 -0.37 5.56
CA GLU A 83 -8.09 -0.33 6.54
C GLU A 83 -9.33 -1.02 6.00
N GLN A 84 -10.12 -1.59 6.92
CA GLN A 84 -11.35 -2.28 6.54
C GLN A 84 -12.32 -1.36 5.78
N ARG A 85 -12.46 -0.09 6.20
CA ARG A 85 -13.33 0.85 5.48
C ARG A 85 -12.86 1.11 4.05
N GLN A 86 -11.57 1.07 3.79
CA GLN A 86 -11.02 1.21 2.43
C GLN A 86 -11.38 -0.01 1.58
N ARG A 87 -11.31 -1.20 2.16
CA ARG A 87 -11.74 -2.42 1.50
C ARG A 87 -13.21 -2.34 1.12
N ASP A 88 -14.06 -1.95 2.07
CA ASP A 88 -15.51 -1.83 1.84
C ASP A 88 -15.80 -0.77 0.76
N GLU A 89 -15.12 0.36 0.81
CA GLU A 89 -15.27 1.44 -0.18
C GLU A 89 -14.85 0.98 -1.58
N LEU A 90 -13.72 0.29 -1.69
CA LEU A 90 -13.21 -0.19 -2.97
C LEU A 90 -14.16 -1.23 -3.57
N MET A 91 -14.64 -2.15 -2.76
CA MET A 91 -15.59 -3.18 -3.20
C MET A 91 -16.93 -2.58 -3.62
N ARG A 92 -17.35 -1.50 -2.96
CA ARG A 92 -18.56 -0.77 -3.33
C ARG A 92 -18.40 -0.04 -4.66
N ARG A 93 -17.25 0.63 -4.87
CA ARG A 93 -16.96 1.35 -6.11
C ARG A 93 -16.71 0.42 -7.29
N TYR A 94 -16.03 -0.69 -7.04
CA TYR A 94 -15.57 -1.63 -8.07
C TYR A 94 -15.93 -3.07 -7.69
N PRO A 95 -17.22 -3.42 -7.75
CA PRO A 95 -17.69 -4.74 -7.28
C PRO A 95 -17.02 -5.93 -7.97
N THR A 96 -16.63 -5.76 -9.24
CA THR A 96 -15.97 -6.84 -9.99
C THR A 96 -14.59 -7.18 -9.45
N SER A 97 -14.01 -6.33 -8.61
CA SER A 97 -12.70 -6.55 -7.99
C SER A 97 -12.78 -7.22 -6.62
N SER A 98 -13.97 -7.45 -6.09
CA SER A 98 -14.18 -7.92 -4.71
C SER A 98 -13.35 -9.15 -4.33
N GLY A 99 -13.19 -10.10 -5.24
CA GLY A 99 -12.48 -11.35 -4.96
C GLY A 99 -10.97 -11.22 -4.85
N LYS A 100 -10.41 -10.05 -5.14
CA LYS A 100 -8.96 -9.84 -5.10
C LYS A 100 -8.53 -8.68 -4.20
N VAL A 101 -9.43 -8.17 -3.37
CA VAL A 101 -9.16 -7.07 -2.42
C VAL A 101 -9.00 -7.64 -1.02
N PHE A 102 -7.84 -7.43 -0.42
CA PHE A 102 -7.52 -7.90 0.92
C PHE A 102 -6.85 -6.80 1.73
N LEU A 103 -6.95 -6.90 3.05
CA LEU A 103 -6.15 -6.06 3.93
C LEU A 103 -4.68 -6.43 3.77
N LEU A 104 -3.79 -5.44 3.80
CA LEU A 104 -2.36 -5.71 3.85
C LEU A 104 -2.03 -6.57 5.08
N SER A 105 -2.69 -6.31 6.21
CA SER A 105 -2.53 -7.05 7.46
C SER A 105 -3.29 -8.38 7.52
N HIS A 106 -3.83 -8.86 6.40
CA HIS A 106 -4.68 -10.06 6.36
C HIS A 106 -4.07 -11.27 7.07
N TRP A 107 -2.78 -11.49 6.90
CA TRP A 107 -2.10 -12.69 7.41
C TRP A 107 -1.45 -12.50 8.78
N ASN A 108 -1.51 -11.29 9.36
CA ASN A 108 -0.92 -11.01 10.67
C ASN A 108 -1.87 -10.26 11.60
N GLY A 109 -3.14 -10.67 11.59
CA GLY A 109 -4.12 -10.19 12.56
C GLY A 109 -5.29 -9.43 12.00
N GLY A 110 -5.19 -8.91 10.77
CA GLY A 110 -6.30 -8.23 10.10
C GLY A 110 -6.68 -6.88 10.71
N LYS A 111 -5.79 -6.26 11.49
CA LYS A 111 -6.05 -4.94 12.07
C LYS A 111 -5.71 -3.84 11.08
N ASP A 112 -6.43 -2.72 11.19
CA ASP A 112 -6.17 -1.55 10.39
C ASP A 112 -4.76 -1.02 10.65
N ILE A 113 -4.10 -0.55 9.58
CA ILE A 113 -2.83 0.17 9.69
C ILE A 113 -3.17 1.65 9.66
N PRO A 114 -2.93 2.39 10.77
CA PRO A 114 -3.38 3.77 10.88
C PRO A 114 -2.65 4.72 9.94
N ASP A 115 -3.29 5.84 9.64
CA ASP A 115 -2.73 6.89 8.79
C ASP A 115 -1.80 7.78 9.63
N PRO A 116 -0.50 7.88 9.28
CA PRO A 116 0.43 8.74 10.01
C PRO A 116 0.41 10.19 9.54
N TRP A 117 -0.40 10.53 8.54
CA TRP A 117 -0.43 11.85 7.92
C TRP A 117 -0.60 12.95 8.97
N GLN A 118 0.27 13.96 8.91
CA GLN A 118 0.31 15.10 9.84
C GLN A 118 0.63 14.73 11.30
N ARG A 119 1.17 13.52 11.51
CA ARG A 119 1.66 13.10 12.83
C ARG A 119 3.18 13.24 12.88
N ASP A 120 3.77 12.98 14.05
CA ASP A 120 5.21 13.11 14.24
C ASP A 120 5.98 11.88 13.71
N ARG A 121 7.31 11.98 13.76
CA ARG A 121 8.20 10.92 13.26
C ARG A 121 7.98 9.59 13.95
N GLU A 122 7.70 9.60 15.25
CA GLU A 122 7.49 8.34 16.01
C GLU A 122 6.29 7.57 15.48
N VAL A 123 5.22 8.28 15.10
CA VAL A 123 4.04 7.65 14.51
C VAL A 123 4.38 7.07 13.14
N TYR A 124 5.15 7.79 12.31
CA TYR A 124 5.61 7.27 11.02
C TYR A 124 6.47 6.02 11.18
N GLN A 125 7.35 6.00 12.19
CA GLN A 125 8.18 4.83 12.47
C GLN A 125 7.34 3.63 12.89
N ALA A 126 6.34 3.84 13.74
CA ALA A 126 5.43 2.79 14.17
C ALA A 126 4.61 2.24 13.00
N VAL A 127 4.11 3.11 12.15
CA VAL A 127 3.34 2.70 10.94
C VAL A 127 4.24 1.96 9.97
N PHE A 128 5.47 2.43 9.75
CA PHE A 128 6.42 1.72 8.90
C PHE A 128 6.61 0.26 9.38
N LYS A 129 6.78 0.07 10.68
CA LYS A 129 6.95 -1.26 11.25
C LYS A 129 5.72 -2.15 11.01
N LEU A 130 4.52 -1.59 11.16
CA LEU A 130 3.29 -2.32 10.86
C LEU A 130 3.21 -2.71 9.38
N LEU A 131 3.58 -1.80 8.47
CA LEU A 131 3.62 -2.07 7.04
C LEU A 131 4.63 -3.17 6.72
N GLN A 132 5.80 -3.10 7.32
CA GLN A 132 6.86 -4.10 7.12
C GLN A 132 6.41 -5.49 7.56
N GLN A 133 5.84 -5.60 8.75
CA GLN A 133 5.36 -6.88 9.28
C GLN A 133 4.24 -7.45 8.41
N ALA A 134 3.33 -6.61 7.95
CA ALA A 134 2.23 -7.05 7.09
C ALA A 134 2.75 -7.55 5.74
N CYS A 135 3.68 -6.82 5.12
CA CYS A 135 4.30 -7.25 3.86
C CYS A 135 5.04 -8.57 4.02
N GLU A 136 5.80 -8.74 5.11
CA GLU A 136 6.52 -9.96 5.38
C GLU A 136 5.58 -11.17 5.49
N ALA A 137 4.41 -10.98 6.10
CA ALA A 137 3.42 -12.04 6.24
C ALA A 137 2.80 -12.44 4.89
N TRP A 138 2.76 -11.55 3.91
CA TRP A 138 2.29 -11.84 2.58
C TRP A 138 3.28 -12.64 1.72
N LEU A 139 4.60 -12.47 1.96
CA LEU A 139 5.61 -13.04 1.07
C LEU A 139 5.46 -14.54 0.82
N PRO A 140 5.23 -15.40 1.84
CA PRO A 140 5.02 -16.81 1.59
C PRO A 140 3.80 -17.13 0.72
N LYS A 141 2.81 -16.25 0.74
CA LYS A 141 1.57 -16.42 -0.03
C LYS A 141 1.73 -15.95 -1.48
N LEU A 142 2.78 -15.17 -1.75
CA LEU A 142 3.04 -14.59 -3.08
C LEU A 142 4.12 -15.35 -3.84
N ALA A 143 4.80 -16.25 -3.16
CA ALA A 143 5.89 -17.03 -3.75
C ALA A 143 5.42 -17.98 -4.86
#